data_1c0101cf92a24e7b0473e4719b360bbe
#
_entry.id   1c0101cf92a24e7b0473e4719b360bbe
#
_cell.length_a   1.000
_cell.length_b   1.000
_cell.length_c   1.000
_cell.angle_alpha   90.00
_cell.angle_beta   90.00
_cell.angle_gamma   90.00
#
_symmetry.space_group_name_H-M   'P 1'
#
loop_
_entity.id
_entity.type
_entity.pdbx_description
1 polymer ?
#
loop_
_entity_poly.entity_id
_entity_poly.type
_entity_poly.pdbx_seq_one_letter_code
_entity_poly.pdbx_strand_id
1 'polypeptide(L)'
;MDSNGPLAELDRAQMTALLNELDDRLEARGFAASLYLVGGAAMTLAYGRDGLTPDIDALTSHAAVFDEARSMAQDHGLPEGWLNSNAAGWVPPHPEWALTRPTKPGLTIHIAPPEHVLAMKLIATRRKRLP
;
A
#
# COMPACT_ATOMS: atom_id res chain seq x y z
N MET A 1 24.58 -12.81 3.73
CA MET A 1 24.01 -12.33 3.78
C MET A 1 23.38 -11.68 4.02
N ASP A 2 23.39 -11.56 4.02
CA ASP A 2 22.73 -10.96 4.25
C ASP A 2 22.13 -10.48 4.41
N SER A 3 22.68 -9.82 4.20
CA SER A 3 21.82 -9.05 4.48
C SER A 3 20.64 -9.63 4.66
N ASN A 4 20.66 -10.11 5.03
CA ASN A 4 19.59 -10.71 5.25
C ASN A 4 18.61 -10.27 6.20
N GLY A 5 18.63 -9.17 6.68
CA GLY A 5 17.59 -8.58 7.45
C GLY A 5 16.40 -8.25 6.58
N PRO A 6 15.28 -7.78 7.15
CA PRO A 6 14.13 -7.35 6.36
C PRO A 6 14.56 -6.31 5.34
N LEU A 7 13.88 -6.26 4.22
CA LEU A 7 14.15 -5.22 3.25
C LEU A 7 13.92 -3.87 3.91
N ALA A 8 14.92 -3.01 3.82
CA ALA A 8 14.83 -1.67 4.39
C ALA A 8 13.90 -0.80 3.56
N GLU A 9 13.90 -1.00 2.23
CA GLU A 9 13.10 -0.20 1.32
C GLU A 9 12.69 -1.03 0.12
N LEU A 10 11.61 -0.63 -0.50
CA LEU A 10 11.04 -1.31 -1.65
C LEU A 10 11.16 -0.45 -2.88
N ASP A 11 11.60 -1.05 -3.99
CA ASP A 11 11.55 -0.39 -5.28
C ASP A 11 10.27 -0.76 -6.02
N ARG A 12 10.09 -0.18 -7.21
CA ARG A 12 8.89 -0.40 -8.01
C ARG A 12 8.65 -1.88 -8.33
N ALA A 13 9.70 -2.59 -8.71
CA ALA A 13 9.57 -4.00 -9.08
C ALA A 13 9.16 -4.84 -7.88
N GLN A 14 9.75 -4.57 -6.72
CA GLN A 14 9.42 -5.29 -5.49
C GLN A 14 7.98 -5.02 -5.06
N MET A 15 7.54 -3.77 -5.10
CA MET A 15 6.17 -3.42 -4.77
C MET A 15 5.18 -4.09 -5.70
N THR A 16 5.47 -4.09 -7.00
CA THR A 16 4.59 -4.72 -8.00
C THR A 16 4.49 -6.21 -7.75
N ALA A 17 5.61 -6.87 -7.49
CA ALA A 17 5.61 -8.31 -7.22
C ALA A 17 4.83 -8.65 -5.97
N LEU A 18 4.99 -7.86 -4.90
CA LEU A 18 4.28 -8.09 -3.65
C LEU A 18 2.77 -7.89 -3.80
N LEU A 19 2.37 -6.84 -4.52
CA LEU A 19 0.95 -6.58 -4.74
C LEU A 19 0.32 -7.65 -5.63
N ASN A 20 1.05 -8.16 -6.62
CA ASN A 20 0.56 -9.25 -7.46
C ASN A 20 0.38 -10.53 -6.65
N GLU A 21 1.32 -10.83 -5.75
CA GLU A 21 1.18 -12.00 -4.89
C GLU A 21 -0.01 -11.84 -3.94
N LEU A 22 -0.20 -10.66 -3.40
CA LEU A 22 -1.36 -10.38 -2.53
C LEU A 22 -2.66 -10.59 -3.28
N ASP A 23 -2.74 -10.12 -4.52
CA ASP A 23 -3.88 -10.32 -5.40
C ASP A 23 -4.15 -11.82 -5.58
N ASP A 24 -3.11 -12.59 -5.92
CA ASP A 24 -3.24 -14.03 -6.12
C ASP A 24 -3.74 -14.75 -4.87
N ARG A 25 -3.22 -14.37 -3.70
CA ARG A 25 -3.62 -14.99 -2.43
C ARG A 25 -5.08 -14.69 -2.10
N LEU A 26 -5.52 -13.46 -2.32
CA LEU A 26 -6.91 -13.08 -2.07
C LEU A 26 -7.85 -13.78 -3.04
N GLU A 27 -7.46 -13.85 -4.31
CA GLU A 27 -8.24 -14.54 -5.32
C GLU A 27 -8.41 -16.02 -4.95
N ALA A 28 -7.34 -16.66 -4.52
CA ALA A 28 -7.37 -18.08 -4.13
C ALA A 28 -8.30 -18.33 -2.95
N ARG A 29 -8.49 -17.32 -2.09
CA ARG A 29 -9.40 -17.42 -0.95
C ARG A 29 -10.80 -16.95 -1.28
N GLY A 30 -11.05 -16.49 -2.50
CA GLY A 30 -12.35 -15.99 -2.91
C GLY A 30 -12.71 -14.62 -2.33
N PHE A 31 -11.75 -13.88 -1.81
CA PHE A 31 -11.99 -12.53 -1.31
C PHE A 31 -11.86 -11.51 -2.41
N ALA A 32 -12.79 -10.56 -2.44
CA ALA A 32 -12.74 -9.41 -3.35
C ALA A 32 -12.53 -8.15 -2.51
N ALA A 33 -11.49 -7.39 -2.80
CA ALA A 33 -11.16 -6.20 -2.03
C ALA A 33 -10.60 -5.10 -2.91
N SER A 34 -10.84 -3.86 -2.52
CA SER A 34 -10.22 -2.69 -3.13
C SER A 34 -9.06 -2.23 -2.27
N LEU A 35 -8.00 -1.74 -2.92
CA LEU A 35 -6.85 -1.16 -2.24
C LEU A 35 -6.57 0.20 -2.86
N TYR A 36 -6.58 1.24 -2.06
CA TYR A 36 -6.36 2.61 -2.52
C TYR A 36 -4.97 3.04 -2.05
N LEU A 37 -4.02 3.07 -2.98
CA LEU A 37 -2.62 3.40 -2.66
C LEU A 37 -2.42 4.88 -2.54
N VAL A 38 -1.65 5.28 -1.53
CA VAL A 38 -1.32 6.68 -1.27
C VAL A 38 0.19 6.80 -1.00
N GLY A 39 0.67 8.01 -0.81
CA GLY A 39 2.05 8.25 -0.41
C GLY A 39 3.09 7.89 -1.46
N GLY A 40 4.29 7.52 -0.98
CA GLY A 40 5.42 7.22 -1.84
C GLY A 40 5.20 6.10 -2.83
N ALA A 41 4.46 5.05 -2.41
CA ALA A 41 4.15 3.93 -3.29
C ALA A 41 3.30 4.38 -4.48
N ALA A 42 2.31 5.26 -4.25
CA ALA A 42 1.50 5.79 -5.33
C ALA A 42 2.34 6.58 -6.31
N MET A 43 3.25 7.41 -5.82
CA MET A 43 4.14 8.19 -6.68
C MET A 43 5.03 7.30 -7.54
N THR A 44 5.60 6.27 -6.94
CA THR A 44 6.50 5.38 -7.65
C THR A 44 5.78 4.51 -8.66
N LEU A 45 4.63 3.93 -8.28
CA LEU A 45 3.93 2.97 -9.14
C LEU A 45 3.18 3.63 -10.29
N ALA A 46 2.56 4.79 -10.05
CA ALA A 46 1.69 5.40 -11.05
C ALA A 46 2.37 6.48 -11.87
N TYR A 47 3.29 7.22 -11.26
CA TYR A 47 3.80 8.43 -11.88
C TYR A 47 5.27 8.34 -12.24
N GLY A 48 5.82 7.12 -12.24
CA GLY A 48 7.15 6.85 -12.73
C GLY A 48 8.28 7.48 -11.93
N ARG A 49 8.00 7.91 -10.72
CA ARG A 49 9.04 8.47 -9.86
C ARG A 49 10.00 7.36 -9.45
N ASP A 50 11.27 7.58 -9.71
CA ASP A 50 12.30 6.66 -9.22
C ASP A 50 12.47 6.86 -7.72
N GLY A 51 12.75 5.79 -7.03
CA GLY A 51 13.02 5.88 -5.62
C GLY A 51 12.60 4.63 -4.87
N LEU A 52 12.91 4.66 -3.60
CA LEU A 52 12.60 3.58 -2.69
C LEU A 52 11.61 4.10 -1.66
N THR A 53 10.76 3.20 -1.19
CA THR A 53 9.84 3.53 -0.10
C THR A 53 9.91 2.41 0.94
N PRO A 54 9.89 2.76 2.24
CA PRO A 54 10.02 1.74 3.28
C PRO A 54 8.80 0.82 3.36
N ASP A 55 7.65 1.28 2.92
CA ASP A 55 6.42 0.52 3.01
C ASP A 55 5.41 1.04 1.99
N ILE A 56 4.27 0.37 1.95
CA ILE A 56 3.14 0.77 1.10
C ILE A 56 2.00 1.21 2.00
N ASP A 57 1.62 2.48 1.90
CA ASP A 57 0.49 3.03 2.63
C ASP A 57 -0.77 2.91 1.78
N ALA A 58 -1.85 2.40 2.36
CA ALA A 58 -3.07 2.18 1.62
C ALA A 58 -4.31 2.15 2.51
N LEU A 59 -5.45 2.42 1.89
CA LEU A 59 -6.75 2.15 2.50
C LEU A 59 -7.34 0.94 1.81
N THR A 60 -8.12 0.14 2.54
CA THR A 60 -8.73 -1.03 1.95
C THR A 60 -10.18 -1.18 2.38
N SER A 61 -10.96 -1.85 1.53
CA SER A 61 -12.36 -2.16 1.82
C SER A 61 -12.54 -3.40 2.69
N HIS A 62 -11.46 -4.17 2.95
CA HIS A 62 -11.59 -5.44 3.67
C HIS A 62 -10.36 -5.73 4.51
N ALA A 63 -10.56 -6.00 5.80
CA ALA A 63 -9.47 -6.27 6.74
C ALA A 63 -8.63 -7.48 6.37
N ALA A 64 -9.19 -8.44 5.63
CA ALA A 64 -8.46 -9.63 5.19
C ALA A 64 -7.23 -9.28 4.37
N VAL A 65 -7.20 -8.11 3.72
CA VAL A 65 -6.03 -7.65 2.97
C VAL A 65 -4.82 -7.54 3.89
N PHE A 66 -4.98 -6.93 5.06
CA PHE A 66 -3.87 -6.78 6.00
C PHE A 66 -3.50 -8.11 6.67
N ASP A 67 -4.47 -8.99 6.88
CA ASP A 67 -4.19 -10.33 7.43
C ASP A 67 -3.31 -11.11 6.46
N GLU A 68 -3.64 -11.08 5.18
CA GLU A 68 -2.87 -11.76 4.15
C GLU A 68 -1.48 -11.12 3.98
N ALA A 69 -1.41 -9.80 4.09
CA ALA A 69 -0.14 -9.09 4.01
C ALA A 69 0.80 -9.50 5.16
N ARG A 70 0.26 -9.70 6.35
CA ARG A 70 1.07 -10.18 7.48
C ARG A 70 1.60 -11.59 7.23
N SER A 71 0.78 -12.47 6.65
CA SER A 71 1.25 -13.81 6.26
C SER A 71 2.40 -13.72 5.28
N MET A 72 2.30 -12.84 4.30
CA MET A 72 3.37 -12.63 3.33
C MET A 72 4.64 -12.12 4.01
N ALA A 73 4.51 -11.23 4.99
CA ALA A 73 5.66 -10.73 5.72
C ALA A 73 6.42 -11.88 6.40
N GLN A 74 5.69 -12.80 7.01
CA GLN A 74 6.30 -13.98 7.64
C GLN A 74 6.98 -14.87 6.61
N ASP A 75 6.32 -15.12 5.49
CA ASP A 75 6.84 -16.00 4.46
C ASP A 75 8.10 -15.46 3.79
N HIS A 76 8.20 -14.14 3.64
CA HIS A 76 9.28 -13.50 2.90
C HIS A 76 10.27 -12.73 3.77
N GLY A 77 10.11 -12.76 5.08
CA GLY A 77 10.99 -12.00 5.97
C GLY A 77 10.87 -10.49 5.82
N LEU A 78 9.67 -10.01 5.49
CA LEU A 78 9.41 -8.57 5.34
C LEU A 78 9.03 -7.97 6.69
N PRO A 79 9.19 -6.64 6.85
CA PRO A 79 8.61 -5.96 7.99
C PRO A 79 7.10 -6.20 8.04
N GLU A 80 6.55 -6.37 9.22
CA GLU A 80 5.13 -6.65 9.38
C GLU A 80 4.24 -5.57 8.76
N GLY A 81 4.68 -4.32 8.83
CA GLY A 81 3.96 -3.18 8.28
C GLY A 81 4.33 -2.81 6.84
N TRP A 82 4.87 -3.75 6.06
CA TRP A 82 5.21 -3.44 4.67
C TRP A 82 4.00 -2.93 3.89
N LEU A 83 2.81 -3.36 4.27
CA LEU A 83 1.55 -2.80 3.79
C LEU A 83 0.77 -2.37 5.03
N ASN A 84 0.39 -1.11 5.11
CA ASN A 84 -0.24 -0.57 6.31
C ASN A 84 -1.21 0.55 5.95
N SER A 85 -1.98 0.98 6.94
CA SER A 85 -2.94 2.07 6.80
C SER A 85 -2.60 3.24 7.71
N ASN A 86 -1.32 3.43 8.02
CA ASN A 86 -0.89 4.49 8.92
C ASN A 86 -1.26 5.89 8.43
N ALA A 87 -1.35 6.06 7.11
CA ALA A 87 -1.70 7.34 6.52
C ALA A 87 -3.21 7.64 6.53
N ALA A 88 -4.03 6.71 7.00
CA ALA A 88 -5.50 6.86 6.93
C ALA A 88 -6.01 8.15 7.56
N GLY A 89 -5.39 8.60 8.67
CA GLY A 89 -5.80 9.82 9.34
C GLY A 89 -5.44 11.10 8.61
N TRP A 90 -4.64 11.01 7.55
CA TRP A 90 -4.15 12.15 6.79
C TRP A 90 -4.69 12.19 5.37
N VAL A 91 -5.48 11.20 4.98
CA VAL A 91 -5.99 11.10 3.61
C VAL A 91 -7.07 12.14 3.40
N PRO A 92 -6.96 12.99 2.36
CA PRO A 92 -8.06 13.87 2.01
C PRO A 92 -9.30 13.05 1.63
N PRO A 93 -10.49 13.66 1.57
CA PRO A 93 -11.65 12.92 1.14
C PRO A 93 -11.38 12.18 -0.16
N HIS A 94 -11.67 10.88 -0.16
CA HIS A 94 -11.45 10.04 -1.34
C HIS A 94 -12.80 9.71 -1.98
N PRO A 95 -12.81 9.38 -3.29
CA PRO A 95 -14.04 8.99 -3.93
C PRO A 95 -14.64 7.74 -3.28
N GLU A 96 -15.95 7.69 -3.19
CA GLU A 96 -16.61 6.52 -2.60
C GLU A 96 -16.22 5.23 -3.32
N TRP A 97 -16.05 5.30 -4.63
CA TRP A 97 -15.68 4.12 -5.41
C TRP A 97 -14.31 3.56 -5.02
N ALA A 98 -13.43 4.37 -4.44
CA ALA A 98 -12.08 3.93 -4.10
C ALA A 98 -12.08 2.79 -3.08
N LEU A 99 -13.10 2.71 -2.24
CA LEU A 99 -13.23 1.65 -1.25
C LEU A 99 -14.47 0.78 -1.48
N THR A 100 -15.12 0.93 -2.63
CA THR A 100 -16.24 0.08 -2.98
C THR A 100 -15.75 -1.36 -3.16
N ARG A 101 -16.42 -2.29 -2.50
CA ARG A 101 -16.03 -3.69 -2.57
C ARG A 101 -16.30 -4.23 -3.97
N PRO A 102 -15.28 -4.71 -4.69
CA PRO A 102 -15.49 -5.27 -6.02
C PRO A 102 -16.20 -6.62 -5.95
N THR A 103 -16.76 -7.05 -7.06
CA THR A 103 -17.43 -8.35 -7.13
C THR A 103 -16.49 -9.47 -7.54
N LYS A 104 -15.41 -9.12 -8.26
CA LYS A 104 -14.45 -10.11 -8.73
C LYS A 104 -13.44 -10.42 -7.63
N PRO A 105 -13.20 -11.71 -7.31
CA PRO A 105 -12.19 -12.07 -6.33
C PRO A 105 -10.82 -11.53 -6.71
N GLY A 106 -10.01 -11.25 -5.70
CA GLY A 106 -8.68 -10.67 -5.86
C GLY A 106 -8.66 -9.21 -5.44
N LEU A 107 -7.61 -8.52 -5.85
CA LEU A 107 -7.34 -7.15 -5.42
C LEU A 107 -7.56 -6.19 -6.57
N THR A 108 -8.43 -5.20 -6.37
CA THR A 108 -8.60 -4.11 -7.31
C THR A 108 -7.85 -2.91 -6.76
N ILE A 109 -6.82 -2.46 -7.48
CA ILE A 109 -5.93 -1.41 -7.00
C ILE A 109 -6.32 -0.09 -7.64
N HIS A 110 -6.52 0.91 -6.79
CA HIS A 110 -6.72 2.29 -7.20
C HIS A 110 -5.55 3.11 -6.66
N ILE A 111 -5.13 4.12 -7.41
CA ILE A 111 -3.99 4.93 -7.03
C ILE A 111 -4.46 6.36 -6.85
N ALA A 112 -4.07 6.97 -5.74
CA ALA A 112 -4.47 8.34 -5.43
C ALA A 112 -4.00 9.29 -6.54
N PRO A 113 -4.85 10.27 -6.94
CA PRO A 113 -4.42 11.30 -7.89
C PRO A 113 -3.23 12.08 -7.35
N PRO A 114 -2.40 12.67 -8.22
CA PRO A 114 -1.21 13.40 -7.79
C PRO A 114 -1.48 14.47 -6.75
N GLU A 115 -2.58 15.20 -6.88
CA GLU A 115 -2.93 16.25 -5.92
C GLU A 115 -3.22 15.71 -4.54
N HIS A 116 -3.80 14.52 -4.42
CA HIS A 116 -4.04 13.87 -3.12
C HIS A 116 -2.73 13.43 -2.48
N VAL A 117 -1.83 12.86 -3.27
CA VAL A 117 -0.53 12.43 -2.77
C VAL A 117 0.26 13.63 -2.26
N LEU A 118 0.25 14.75 -3.01
CA LEU A 118 0.93 15.96 -2.61
C LEU A 118 0.35 16.54 -1.31
N ALA A 119 -0.97 16.59 -1.20
CA ALA A 119 -1.62 17.10 -0.02
C ALA A 119 -1.23 16.30 1.23
N MET A 120 -1.17 14.99 1.13
CA MET A 120 -0.76 14.13 2.22
C MET A 120 0.68 14.40 2.64
N LYS A 121 1.58 14.60 1.68
CA LYS A 121 2.97 14.93 1.98
C LYS A 121 3.10 16.23 2.73
N LEU A 122 2.34 17.24 2.35
CA LEU A 122 2.36 18.53 3.03
C LEU A 122 1.87 18.42 4.46
N ILE A 123 0.80 17.67 4.68
CA ILE A 123 0.26 17.43 6.03
C ILE A 123 1.30 16.69 6.88
N ALA A 124 1.89 15.64 6.36
CA ALA A 124 2.89 14.86 7.08
C ALA A 124 4.11 15.71 7.45
N THR A 125 4.56 16.56 6.53
CA THR A 125 5.70 17.45 6.78
C THR A 125 5.39 18.44 7.91
N ARG A 126 4.19 19.01 7.90
CA ARG A 126 3.78 19.94 8.95
C ARG A 126 3.75 19.25 10.31
N ARG A 127 3.21 18.05 10.38
CA ARG A 127 3.12 17.30 11.64
C ARG A 127 4.50 16.99 12.20
N LYS A 128 5.46 16.68 11.35
CA LYS A 128 6.82 16.42 11.78
C LYS A 128 7.51 17.66 12.33
N ARG A 129 7.11 18.84 11.89
CA ARG A 129 7.72 20.09 12.34
C ARG A 129 7.12 20.65 13.60
N LEU A 130 5.94 20.20 13.95
CA LEU A 130 5.28 20.69 15.17
C LEU A 130 5.94 20.06 16.39
N PRO A 131 6.22 20.88 17.41
CA PRO A 131 6.80 20.36 18.65
C PRO A 131 5.83 19.46 19.39
#